data_31fa01755b600fe361102cd01df389c6
#
_entry.id   31fa01755b600fe361102cd01df389c6
#
_cell.length_a   1.000
_cell.length_b   1.000
_cell.length_c   1.000
_cell.angle_alpha   90.00
_cell.angle_beta   90.00
_cell.angle_gamma   90.00
#
_symmetry.space_group_name_H-M   'P 1'
#
loop_
_entity.id
_entity.type
_entity.pdbx_description
1 polymer ?
#
loop_
_entity_poly.entity_id
_entity_poly.type
_entity_poly.pdbx_seq_one_letter_code
_entity_poly.pdbx_strand_id
1 'polypeptide(L)'
;MRATVTPTRARARGATRGTTTRTRAVDVGVATAVAQQDLALAVCVISEAITTRERVAEGTPGRPDLGFVGRGCGALVGAFALIQSDNELATPTGLVLAAAATLGLGYQYARRFDETPRNPLEWPGPRLYPTLGVMFSLFAFLANAEALPRVLSPIAV
;
A
#
# COMPACT_ATOMS: atom_id res chain seq x y z
N MET A 1 69.85 32.70 -5.21
CA MET A 1 68.46 32.77 -4.63
C MET A 1 67.58 31.80 -5.34
N ARG A 2 67.17 30.71 -4.69
CA ARG A 2 66.24 29.69 -5.23
C ARG A 2 64.91 29.84 -4.49
N ALA A 3 63.88 30.22 -5.20
CA ALA A 3 62.51 30.32 -4.67
C ALA A 3 61.86 28.90 -4.65
N THR A 4 61.51 28.44 -3.46
CA THR A 4 60.80 27.20 -3.23
C THR A 4 59.29 27.47 -3.40
N VAL A 5 58.66 26.92 -4.43
CA VAL A 5 57.21 26.98 -4.64
C VAL A 5 56.58 25.82 -3.89
N THR A 6 55.81 26.13 -2.86
CA THR A 6 54.99 25.15 -2.10
C THR A 6 53.67 24.87 -2.87
N PRO A 7 53.36 23.59 -3.17
CA PRO A 7 52.07 23.30 -3.81
C PRO A 7 50.95 23.38 -2.78
N THR A 8 50.01 24.29 -3.00
CA THR A 8 48.74 24.39 -2.26
C THR A 8 47.86 23.20 -2.57
N ARG A 9 47.69 22.34 -1.57
CA ARG A 9 46.83 21.16 -1.63
C ARG A 9 45.37 21.62 -1.68
N ALA A 10 44.77 21.63 -2.86
CA ALA A 10 43.36 21.86 -3.04
C ALA A 10 42.55 20.73 -2.36
N ARG A 11 41.85 21.11 -1.30
CA ARG A 11 41.02 20.23 -0.48
C ARG A 11 39.72 19.96 -1.28
N ALA A 12 39.62 18.75 -1.85
CA ALA A 12 38.39 18.26 -2.47
C ALA A 12 37.27 18.18 -1.41
N ARG A 13 36.48 19.23 -1.29
CA ARG A 13 35.20 19.26 -0.59
C ARG A 13 34.12 19.32 -1.66
N GLY A 14 33.45 18.19 -1.92
CA GLY A 14 32.26 18.26 -2.79
C GLY A 14 31.83 16.98 -3.48
N ALA A 15 31.57 15.88 -2.74
CA ALA A 15 30.98 14.71 -3.40
C ALA A 15 29.96 13.93 -2.56
N THR A 16 29.53 14.39 -1.38
CA THR A 16 28.68 13.58 -0.51
C THR A 16 27.21 14.06 -0.36
N ARG A 17 26.87 15.22 -0.92
CA ARG A 17 25.50 15.77 -0.73
C ARG A 17 24.46 15.29 -1.75
N GLY A 18 24.88 14.73 -2.90
CA GLY A 18 23.97 14.36 -3.97
C GLY A 18 23.32 12.99 -3.81
N THR A 19 23.97 12.05 -3.10
CA THR A 19 23.51 10.66 -3.03
C THR A 19 22.37 10.47 -2.02
N THR A 20 22.44 11.13 -0.89
CA THR A 20 21.43 11.04 0.18
C THR A 20 20.08 11.61 -0.21
N THR A 21 20.07 12.73 -0.92
CA THR A 21 18.83 13.37 -1.38
C THR A 21 18.12 12.52 -2.45
N ARG A 22 18.90 11.86 -3.31
CA ARG A 22 18.32 11.01 -4.39
C ARG A 22 17.70 9.73 -3.85
N THR A 23 18.33 9.08 -2.88
CA THR A 23 17.79 7.84 -2.27
C THR A 23 16.49 8.14 -1.53
N ARG A 24 16.44 9.22 -0.71
CA ARG A 24 15.24 9.62 0.00
C ARG A 24 14.08 9.97 -0.94
N ALA A 25 14.34 10.63 -2.06
CA ALA A 25 13.32 10.95 -3.06
C ALA A 25 12.74 9.69 -3.73
N VAL A 26 13.58 8.67 -3.97
CA VAL A 26 13.13 7.38 -4.53
C VAL A 26 12.25 6.62 -3.53
N ASP A 27 12.63 6.60 -2.24
CA ASP A 27 11.89 5.90 -1.19
C ASP A 27 10.52 6.54 -0.94
N VAL A 28 10.42 7.87 -0.96
CA VAL A 28 9.15 8.60 -0.90
C VAL A 28 8.30 8.30 -2.15
N GLY A 29 8.91 8.23 -3.32
CA GLY A 29 8.22 7.88 -4.56
C GLY A 29 7.60 6.48 -4.52
N VAL A 30 8.30 5.50 -3.96
CA VAL A 30 7.78 4.14 -3.75
C VAL A 30 6.61 4.13 -2.78
N ALA A 31 6.74 4.79 -1.64
CA ALA A 31 5.65 4.89 -0.65
C ALA A 31 4.40 5.56 -1.25
N THR A 32 4.58 6.62 -2.04
CA THR A 32 3.48 7.30 -2.73
C THR A 32 2.80 6.39 -3.76
N ALA A 33 3.57 5.62 -4.54
CA ALA A 33 3.02 4.68 -5.52
C ALA A 33 2.20 3.57 -4.84
N VAL A 34 2.69 3.03 -3.72
CA VAL A 34 1.98 2.04 -2.91
C VAL A 34 0.69 2.63 -2.34
N ALA A 35 0.74 3.85 -1.82
CA ALA A 35 -0.45 4.54 -1.30
C ALA A 35 -1.53 4.77 -2.37
N GLN A 36 -1.13 5.09 -3.61
CA GLN A 36 -2.05 5.20 -4.74
C GLN A 36 -2.69 3.85 -5.10
N GLN A 37 -1.91 2.76 -5.04
CA GLN A 37 -2.42 1.40 -5.23
C GLN A 37 -3.45 1.04 -4.16
N ASP A 38 -3.21 1.38 -2.91
CA ASP A 38 -4.15 1.15 -1.80
C ASP A 38 -5.45 1.94 -1.97
N LEU A 39 -5.36 3.18 -2.44
CA LEU A 39 -6.54 3.99 -2.77
C LEU A 39 -7.35 3.36 -3.91
N ALA A 40 -6.68 2.87 -4.96
CA ALA A 40 -7.33 2.16 -6.06
C ALA A 40 -8.02 0.88 -5.56
N LEU A 41 -7.38 0.12 -4.67
CA LEU A 41 -7.99 -1.05 -4.02
C LEU A 41 -9.25 -0.64 -3.25
N ALA A 42 -9.22 0.45 -2.46
CA ALA A 42 -10.39 0.93 -1.72
C ALA A 42 -11.57 1.25 -2.66
N VAL A 43 -11.32 1.91 -3.79
CA VAL A 43 -12.34 2.19 -4.82
C VAL A 43 -12.91 0.90 -5.40
N CYS A 44 -12.07 -0.08 -5.74
CA CYS A 44 -12.50 -1.38 -6.26
C CYS A 44 -13.37 -2.14 -5.24
N VAL A 45 -12.96 -2.16 -3.97
CA VAL A 45 -13.69 -2.84 -2.88
C VAL A 45 -15.05 -2.20 -2.63
N ILE A 46 -15.14 -0.87 -2.61
CA ILE A 46 -16.42 -0.15 -2.46
C ILE A 46 -17.33 -0.43 -3.65
N SER A 47 -16.81 -0.33 -4.87
CA SER A 47 -17.60 -0.56 -6.09
C SER A 47 -18.12 -2.00 -6.16
N GLU A 48 -17.28 -2.99 -5.82
CA GLU A 48 -17.68 -4.40 -5.74
C GLU A 48 -18.75 -4.59 -4.67
N ALA A 49 -18.58 -4.02 -3.48
CA ALA A 49 -19.51 -4.19 -2.39
C ALA A 49 -20.91 -3.62 -2.73
N ILE A 50 -20.96 -2.44 -3.35
CA ILE A 50 -22.21 -1.81 -3.80
C ILE A 50 -22.87 -2.70 -4.87
N THR A 51 -22.15 -3.05 -5.93
CA THR A 51 -22.67 -3.86 -7.04
C THR A 51 -23.15 -5.23 -6.58
N THR A 52 -22.41 -5.90 -5.69
CA THR A 52 -22.79 -7.21 -5.17
C THR A 52 -24.05 -7.08 -4.31
N ARG A 53 -24.20 -6.04 -3.50
CA ARG A 53 -25.38 -5.85 -2.65
C ARG A 53 -26.65 -5.55 -3.45
N GLU A 54 -26.55 -4.91 -4.60
CA GLU A 54 -27.68 -4.68 -5.49
C GLU A 54 -28.18 -5.99 -6.14
N ARG A 55 -27.27 -6.95 -6.38
CA ARG A 55 -27.57 -8.21 -7.06
C ARG A 55 -27.93 -9.35 -6.13
N VAL A 56 -27.50 -9.29 -4.87
CA VAL A 56 -27.62 -10.38 -3.91
C VAL A 56 -28.58 -9.98 -2.79
N ALA A 57 -29.60 -10.81 -2.57
CA ALA A 57 -30.65 -10.57 -1.56
C ALA A 57 -30.06 -10.48 -0.13
N GLU A 58 -30.78 -9.82 0.76
CA GLU A 58 -30.43 -9.78 2.19
C GLU A 58 -30.42 -11.17 2.80
N GLY A 59 -29.42 -11.40 3.70
CA GLY A 59 -29.25 -12.70 4.35
C GLY A 59 -28.54 -13.76 3.49
N THR A 60 -28.22 -13.48 2.21
CA THR A 60 -27.48 -14.44 1.39
C THR A 60 -26.04 -14.59 1.90
N PRO A 61 -25.53 -15.84 2.06
CA PRO A 61 -24.14 -16.08 2.43
C PRO A 61 -23.16 -15.45 1.43
N GLY A 62 -22.07 -14.86 1.93
CA GLY A 62 -21.07 -14.19 1.09
C GLY A 62 -21.40 -12.77 0.67
N ARG A 63 -22.53 -12.20 1.13
CA ARG A 63 -22.86 -10.78 0.90
C ARG A 63 -21.87 -9.87 1.65
N PRO A 64 -21.38 -8.76 1.03
CA PRO A 64 -20.45 -7.84 1.69
C PRO A 64 -21.03 -7.17 2.93
N ASP A 65 -20.27 -7.13 4.01
CA ASP A 65 -20.56 -6.31 5.17
C ASP A 65 -20.07 -4.87 4.95
N LEU A 66 -21.00 -3.93 4.75
CA LEU A 66 -20.68 -2.52 4.50
C LEU A 66 -19.96 -1.87 5.70
N GLY A 67 -20.26 -2.30 6.92
CA GLY A 67 -19.59 -1.76 8.10
C GLY A 67 -18.10 -2.10 8.10
N PHE A 68 -17.76 -3.32 7.70
CA PHE A 68 -16.37 -3.74 7.58
C PHE A 68 -15.68 -3.10 6.36
N VAL A 69 -16.35 -3.09 5.20
CA VAL A 69 -15.85 -2.42 3.98
C VAL A 69 -15.55 -0.95 4.26
N GLY A 70 -16.47 -0.24 4.90
CA GLY A 70 -16.29 1.18 5.24
C GLY A 70 -15.09 1.43 6.17
N ARG A 71 -14.91 0.59 7.20
CA ARG A 71 -13.75 0.69 8.10
C ARG A 71 -12.43 0.39 7.37
N GLY A 72 -12.40 -0.69 6.59
CA GLY A 72 -11.20 -1.08 5.82
C GLY A 72 -10.80 -0.01 4.81
N CYS A 73 -11.75 0.46 4.00
CA CYS A 73 -11.49 1.51 3.00
C CYS A 73 -11.18 2.86 3.66
N GLY A 74 -11.86 3.20 4.77
CA GLY A 74 -11.54 4.40 5.55
C GLY A 74 -10.11 4.37 6.11
N ALA A 75 -9.65 3.21 6.58
CA ALA A 75 -8.27 3.02 7.01
C ALA A 75 -7.27 3.19 5.87
N LEU A 76 -7.56 2.71 4.66
CA LEU A 76 -6.71 2.92 3.47
C LEU A 76 -6.65 4.40 3.06
N VAL A 77 -7.76 5.12 3.11
CA VAL A 77 -7.78 6.58 2.85
C VAL A 77 -6.98 7.33 3.92
N GLY A 78 -7.13 6.96 5.19
CA GLY A 78 -6.33 7.52 6.28
C GLY A 78 -4.84 7.24 6.13
N ALA A 79 -4.48 6.02 5.74
CA ALA A 79 -3.11 5.62 5.44
C ALA A 79 -2.53 6.45 4.29
N PHE A 80 -3.29 6.63 3.20
CA PHE A 80 -2.91 7.50 2.09
C PHE A 80 -2.59 8.92 2.57
N ALA A 81 -3.47 9.52 3.38
CA ALA A 81 -3.25 10.86 3.92
C ALA A 81 -1.99 10.96 4.79
N LEU A 82 -1.72 9.92 5.61
CA LEU A 82 -0.49 9.85 6.43
C LEU A 82 0.76 9.74 5.56
N ILE A 83 0.75 8.92 4.50
CA ILE A 83 1.89 8.74 3.60
C ILE A 83 2.18 10.03 2.81
N GLN A 84 1.13 10.78 2.45
CA GLN A 84 1.26 12.06 1.74
C GLN A 84 1.65 13.24 2.64
N SER A 85 1.64 13.04 3.95
CA SER A 85 2.08 14.09 4.87
C SER A 85 3.62 14.17 4.88
N ASP A 86 4.18 15.38 4.91
CA ASP A 86 5.63 15.62 4.95
C ASP A 86 6.27 15.26 6.31
N ASN A 87 5.67 14.36 7.07
CA ASN A 87 6.10 13.97 8.40
C ASN A 87 6.82 12.61 8.36
N GLU A 88 8.04 12.55 8.85
CA GLU A 88 8.89 11.35 8.84
C GLU A 88 8.28 10.15 9.59
N LEU A 89 7.48 10.40 10.63
CA LEU A 89 6.80 9.33 11.39
C LEU A 89 5.46 8.94 10.77
N ALA A 90 4.84 9.82 10.01
CA ALA A 90 3.53 9.56 9.42
C ALA A 90 3.60 8.56 8.26
N THR A 91 4.64 8.63 7.43
CA THR A 91 4.80 7.71 6.30
C THR A 91 4.89 6.25 6.72
N PRO A 92 5.79 5.82 7.64
CA PRO A 92 5.82 4.43 8.09
C PRO A 92 4.54 4.03 8.84
N THR A 93 3.94 4.94 9.62
CA THR A 93 2.67 4.69 10.29
C THR A 93 1.55 4.44 9.27
N GLY A 94 1.50 5.21 8.19
CA GLY A 94 0.57 5.02 7.08
C GLY A 94 0.74 3.65 6.41
N LEU A 95 1.98 3.24 6.12
CA LEU A 95 2.27 1.93 5.52
C LEU A 95 1.84 0.76 6.44
N VAL A 96 2.07 0.88 7.76
CA VAL A 96 1.61 -0.14 8.73
C VAL A 96 0.09 -0.20 8.77
N LEU A 97 -0.58 0.96 8.79
CA LEU A 97 -2.04 1.03 8.78
C LEU A 97 -2.61 0.43 7.50
N ALA A 98 -2.03 0.74 6.33
CA ALA A 98 -2.42 0.17 5.05
C ALA A 98 -2.21 -1.35 5.01
N ALA A 99 -1.07 -1.85 5.48
CA ALA A 99 -0.80 -3.28 5.58
C ALA A 99 -1.83 -4.00 6.46
N ALA A 100 -2.17 -3.45 7.61
CA ALA A 100 -3.20 -4.01 8.49
C ALA A 100 -4.59 -3.99 7.83
N ALA A 101 -4.96 -2.89 7.17
CA ALA A 101 -6.24 -2.75 6.48
C ALA A 101 -6.37 -3.73 5.29
N THR A 102 -5.32 -3.86 4.46
CA THR A 102 -5.30 -4.80 3.32
C THR A 102 -5.35 -6.24 3.78
N LEU A 103 -4.64 -6.61 4.85
CA LEU A 103 -4.72 -7.94 5.46
C LEU A 103 -6.14 -8.24 5.97
N GLY A 104 -6.77 -7.28 6.66
CA GLY A 104 -8.15 -7.40 7.13
C GLY A 104 -9.16 -7.56 5.99
N LEU A 105 -9.03 -6.77 4.92
CA LEU A 105 -9.86 -6.91 3.72
C LEU A 105 -9.64 -8.28 3.06
N GLY A 106 -8.40 -8.74 2.93
CA GLY A 106 -8.07 -10.06 2.39
C GLY A 106 -8.71 -11.19 3.20
N TYR A 107 -8.66 -11.12 4.53
CA TYR A 107 -9.34 -12.07 5.41
C TYR A 107 -10.86 -12.09 5.18
N GLN A 108 -11.49 -10.93 5.07
CA GLN A 108 -12.93 -10.85 4.78
C GLN A 108 -13.28 -11.46 3.41
N TYR A 109 -12.47 -11.21 2.39
CA TYR A 109 -12.69 -11.80 1.07
C TYR A 109 -12.49 -13.32 1.10
N ALA A 110 -11.51 -13.83 1.85
CA ALA A 110 -11.31 -15.27 2.03
C ALA A 110 -12.53 -15.91 2.74
N ARG A 111 -13.03 -15.28 3.80
CA ARG A 111 -14.25 -15.72 4.48
C ARG A 111 -15.46 -15.72 3.53
N ARG A 112 -15.65 -14.65 2.77
CA ARG A 112 -16.73 -14.56 1.76
C ARG A 112 -16.59 -15.63 0.69
N PHE A 113 -15.38 -15.96 0.27
CA PHE A 113 -15.13 -17.08 -0.67
C PHE A 113 -15.64 -18.41 -0.13
N ASP A 114 -15.41 -18.71 1.15
CA ASP A 114 -15.88 -19.92 1.79
C ASP A 114 -17.41 -19.93 1.93
N GLU A 115 -18.00 -18.80 2.29
CA GLU A 115 -19.46 -18.65 2.47
C GLU A 115 -20.23 -18.64 1.14
N THR A 116 -19.59 -18.26 0.02
CA THR A 116 -20.27 -18.14 -1.29
C THR A 116 -20.47 -19.53 -1.91
N PRO A 117 -21.70 -19.91 -2.26
CA PRO A 117 -21.98 -21.21 -2.87
C PRO A 117 -21.29 -21.36 -4.22
N ARG A 118 -20.86 -22.58 -4.52
CA ARG A 118 -20.26 -22.93 -5.81
C ARG A 118 -21.36 -23.19 -6.83
N ASN A 119 -21.43 -22.39 -7.87
CA ASN A 119 -22.31 -22.66 -9.01
C ASN A 119 -21.45 -23.05 -10.23
N PRO A 120 -21.37 -24.35 -10.59
CA PRO A 120 -20.55 -24.80 -11.70
C PRO A 120 -21.08 -24.42 -13.08
N LEU A 121 -22.33 -23.97 -13.17
CA LEU A 121 -22.98 -23.61 -14.44
C LEU A 121 -22.84 -22.12 -14.81
N GLU A 122 -22.35 -21.29 -13.86
CA GLU A 122 -22.13 -19.86 -14.10
C GLU A 122 -20.66 -19.55 -14.33
N TRP A 123 -20.37 -18.92 -15.44
CA TRP A 123 -19.06 -18.33 -15.73
C TRP A 123 -19.22 -16.83 -16.04
N PRO A 124 -18.53 -15.92 -15.38
CA PRO A 124 -17.74 -16.10 -14.16
C PRO A 124 -18.65 -16.37 -12.95
N GLY A 125 -18.37 -17.44 -12.20
CA GLY A 125 -19.17 -17.82 -11.03
C GLY A 125 -19.12 -16.80 -9.88
N PRO A 126 -20.03 -16.92 -8.88
CA PRO A 126 -20.18 -15.96 -7.79
C PRO A 126 -18.92 -15.83 -6.92
N ARG A 127 -18.00 -16.79 -6.97
CA ARG A 127 -16.72 -16.77 -6.26
C ARG A 127 -15.62 -15.92 -6.91
N LEU A 128 -15.84 -15.41 -8.14
CA LEU A 128 -14.82 -14.61 -8.83
C LEU A 128 -14.45 -13.36 -8.03
N TYR A 129 -15.43 -12.58 -7.58
CA TYR A 129 -15.15 -11.33 -6.84
C TYR A 129 -14.43 -11.56 -5.51
N PRO A 130 -14.86 -12.53 -4.67
CA PRO A 130 -14.08 -12.88 -3.47
C PRO A 130 -12.65 -13.32 -3.79
N THR A 131 -12.43 -14.13 -4.84
CA THR A 131 -11.08 -14.56 -5.25
C THR A 131 -10.21 -13.38 -5.64
N LEU A 132 -10.70 -12.48 -6.50
CA LEU A 132 -9.98 -11.28 -6.90
C LEU A 132 -9.70 -10.37 -5.69
N GLY A 133 -10.67 -10.25 -4.78
CA GLY A 133 -10.51 -9.49 -3.55
C GLY A 133 -9.38 -10.01 -2.67
N VAL A 134 -9.26 -11.34 -2.50
CA VAL A 134 -8.12 -11.96 -1.79
C VAL A 134 -6.80 -11.64 -2.49
N MET A 135 -6.73 -11.83 -3.81
CA MET A 135 -5.51 -11.60 -4.58
C MET A 135 -5.04 -10.15 -4.50
N PHE A 136 -5.93 -9.20 -4.76
CA PHE A 136 -5.57 -7.77 -4.74
C PHE A 136 -5.21 -7.29 -3.34
N SER A 137 -5.92 -7.75 -2.31
CA SER A 137 -5.58 -7.44 -0.92
C SER A 137 -4.21 -8.02 -0.53
N LEU A 138 -3.87 -9.23 -0.99
CA LEU A 138 -2.57 -9.83 -0.74
C LEU A 138 -1.45 -9.05 -1.45
N PHE A 139 -1.64 -8.68 -2.72
CA PHE A 139 -0.64 -7.87 -3.44
C PHE A 139 -0.44 -6.50 -2.79
N ALA A 140 -1.51 -5.84 -2.37
CA ALA A 140 -1.41 -4.58 -1.67
C ALA A 140 -0.70 -4.74 -0.31
N PHE A 141 -1.01 -5.79 0.45
CA PHE A 141 -0.30 -6.11 1.69
C PHE A 141 1.20 -6.30 1.46
N LEU A 142 1.59 -7.09 0.46
CA LEU A 142 3.00 -7.35 0.15
C LEU A 142 3.72 -6.07 -0.30
N ALA A 143 3.06 -5.21 -1.09
CA ALA A 143 3.62 -3.93 -1.51
C ALA A 143 3.89 -3.00 -0.32
N ASN A 144 2.95 -2.91 0.64
CA ASN A 144 3.13 -2.15 1.88
C ASN A 144 4.26 -2.73 2.74
N ALA A 145 4.30 -4.06 2.89
CA ALA A 145 5.32 -4.75 3.67
C ALA A 145 6.73 -4.59 3.06
N GLU A 146 6.83 -4.53 1.74
CA GLU A 146 8.11 -4.28 1.04
C GLU A 146 8.55 -2.81 1.11
N ALA A 147 7.61 -1.86 1.06
CA ALA A 147 7.91 -0.44 1.16
C ALA A 147 8.37 -0.02 2.57
N LEU A 148 7.84 -0.66 3.61
CA LEU A 148 8.08 -0.30 5.00
C LEU A 148 9.58 -0.33 5.39
N PRO A 149 10.39 -1.39 5.15
CA PRO A 149 11.80 -1.38 5.49
C PRO A 149 12.59 -0.34 4.70
N ARG A 150 12.20 -0.01 3.47
CA ARG A 150 12.85 1.03 2.66
C ARG A 150 12.70 2.41 3.27
N VAL A 151 11.54 2.68 3.88
CA VAL A 151 11.25 3.96 4.55
C VAL A 151 11.89 4.01 5.94
N LEU A 152 11.98 2.87 6.64
CA LEU A 152 12.57 2.77 7.99
C LEU A 152 14.09 2.66 7.99
N SER A 153 14.71 2.21 6.88
CA SER A 153 16.17 2.07 6.84
C SER A 153 16.80 3.44 6.96
N PRO A 154 17.47 3.77 8.09
CA PRO A 154 18.34 4.92 8.13
C PRO A 154 19.39 4.70 7.04
N ILE A 155 19.58 5.69 6.17
CA ILE A 155 20.60 5.65 5.13
C ILE A 155 21.92 5.31 5.81
N ALA A 156 22.41 4.09 5.62
CA ALA A 156 23.74 3.72 6.05
C ALA A 156 24.72 4.61 5.30
N VAL A 157 25.28 5.56 6.02
CA VAL A 157 26.29 6.52 5.54
C VAL A 157 27.65 5.83 5.52
#